data_76685416bb11b9d00e7373f7f21f8285
#
_entry.id   76685416bb11b9d00e7373f7f21f8285
#
_cell.length_a   1.000
_cell.length_b   1.000
_cell.length_c   1.000
_cell.angle_alpha   90.00
_cell.angle_beta   90.00
_cell.angle_gamma   90.00
#
_symmetry.space_group_name_H-M   'P 1'
#
loop_
_entity.id
_entity.type
_entity.pdbx_description
1 polymer ?
#
loop_
_entity_poly.entity_id
_entity_poly.type
_entity_poly.pdbx_seq_one_letter_code
_entity_poly.pdbx_strand_id
1 'polypeptide(L)'
;VTSEDAVRCVKLRWNYKIPKSARFLGDAWERTYGDVEWHGMSGNRYLPWYFLAKLSEKVLCFGVKVRPSAMCCWQADTKGITLFLDVRCGNTGVQLKGRKLHAAQIVCMESEGADTFETAQEFCKKMCTDPIFPEFPVYGSNNWYYAYGDSSEEEILSDTDYILKLTEGVKNPPFMVIDDCWQEHHRLDEYNGGPWTKGNARFPDMKGLADKLEKKGVRPGIWVRLLLNEDENIPNEWRISYNDCLDPSHPDALEYIRKDIERICDWGYTLIKHDFSTFDLFGKWGFEANLRDNSMEKWHFYDQTKTSAEIVKMLYQEIYDASRSNNAVIIGCNTIGHLGAGLMHLNRTGDDTSGRIWERTRRMGVNTLAFRLPQHNTFYHIDADCVGIFGMIPWEKNRQWADVLAKSGTPLFVSAKPGVLNPEEFEELHQIMLRASEQEEHFVPLDWEEIDCPEVWGENGETITYDWFDNEGPTMDATVEYYNAKVVVP
;
A
#
# COMPACT_ATOMS: atom_id res chain seq x y z
N VAL A 1 13.53 -20.44 16.33
CA VAL A 1 13.00 -20.38 17.71
C VAL A 1 12.30 -21.67 18.04
N THR A 2 12.53 -22.20 19.24
CA THR A 2 11.82 -23.36 19.81
C THR A 2 11.51 -23.01 21.27
N SER A 3 10.33 -23.37 21.76
CA SER A 3 9.92 -23.17 23.15
C SER A 3 8.75 -24.08 23.48
N GLU A 4 8.68 -24.53 24.73
CA GLU A 4 7.49 -25.17 25.30
C GLU A 4 6.53 -24.11 25.87
N ASP A 5 7.07 -22.98 26.34
CA ASP A 5 6.30 -21.85 26.79
C ASP A 5 5.87 -20.94 25.63
N ALA A 6 4.79 -20.17 25.83
CA ALA A 6 4.32 -19.18 24.88
C ALA A 6 5.36 -18.05 24.72
N VAL A 7 5.73 -17.72 23.47
CA VAL A 7 6.76 -16.72 23.15
C VAL A 7 6.12 -15.46 22.59
N ARG A 8 6.51 -14.30 23.09
CA ARG A 8 6.00 -13.00 22.60
C ARG A 8 7.00 -12.28 21.68
N CYS A 9 8.27 -12.30 22.06
CA CYS A 9 9.32 -11.58 21.33
C CYS A 9 10.66 -12.25 21.49
N VAL A 10 11.46 -12.23 20.44
CA VAL A 10 12.88 -12.58 20.48
C VAL A 10 13.69 -11.33 20.20
N LYS A 11 14.63 -11.02 21.09
CA LYS A 11 15.51 -9.86 20.96
C LYS A 11 16.92 -10.33 20.62
N LEU A 12 17.45 -9.81 19.52
CA LEU A 12 18.84 -10.00 19.13
C LEU A 12 19.58 -8.68 19.26
N ARG A 13 20.79 -8.70 19.83
CA ARG A 13 21.59 -7.49 20.04
C ARG A 13 23.03 -7.71 19.61
N TRP A 14 23.56 -6.78 18.83
CA TRP A 14 24.96 -6.74 18.39
C TRP A 14 25.64 -5.48 18.92
N ASN A 15 26.88 -5.63 19.39
CA ASN A 15 27.76 -4.51 19.78
C ASN A 15 28.39 -3.84 18.55
N TYR A 16 27.62 -3.68 17.49
CA TYR A 16 28.04 -3.02 16.28
C TYR A 16 27.72 -1.53 16.36
N LYS A 17 28.77 -0.71 16.56
CA LYS A 17 28.62 0.73 16.79
C LYS A 17 28.59 1.48 15.47
N ILE A 18 27.45 2.11 15.18
CA ILE A 18 27.32 3.07 14.10
C ILE A 18 27.71 4.45 14.64
N PRO A 19 28.54 5.24 13.93
CA PRO A 19 28.91 6.60 14.34
C PRO A 19 27.68 7.49 14.55
N LYS A 20 27.73 8.40 15.54
CA LYS A 20 26.60 9.32 15.81
C LYS A 20 26.30 10.30 14.68
N SER A 21 27.28 10.54 13.80
CA SER A 21 27.12 11.37 12.61
C SER A 21 26.34 10.68 11.48
N ALA A 22 26.05 9.39 11.59
CA ALA A 22 25.27 8.69 10.58
C ALA A 22 23.84 9.23 10.51
N ARG A 23 23.30 9.28 9.31
CA ARG A 23 21.88 9.50 9.05
C ARG A 23 21.20 8.17 8.79
N PHE A 24 19.98 8.03 9.25
CA PHE A 24 19.22 6.80 9.19
C PHE A 24 17.98 7.00 8.35
N LEU A 25 17.70 6.03 7.48
CA LEU A 25 16.43 5.88 6.79
C LEU A 25 15.85 4.51 7.15
N GLY A 26 14.62 4.48 7.62
CA GLY A 26 13.86 3.25 7.89
C GLY A 26 12.65 3.13 7.00
N ASP A 27 11.83 2.12 7.26
CA ASP A 27 10.53 1.94 6.62
C ASP A 27 9.41 2.01 7.68
N ALA A 28 8.17 1.84 7.26
CA ALA A 28 6.98 1.79 8.11
C ALA A 28 6.45 0.35 8.23
N TRP A 29 5.61 0.11 9.25
CA TRP A 29 4.98 -1.20 9.47
C TRP A 29 4.07 -1.63 8.32
N GLU A 30 3.38 -0.68 7.75
CA GLU A 30 2.39 -0.79 6.72
C GLU A 30 2.71 0.21 5.59
N ARG A 31 1.74 1.02 5.15
CA ARG A 31 1.92 2.23 4.37
C ARG A 31 2.54 3.32 5.24
N THR A 32 3.08 4.38 4.65
CA THR A 32 3.60 5.53 5.39
C THR A 32 2.55 6.64 5.52
N TYR A 33 2.85 7.65 6.32
CA TYR A 33 1.93 8.77 6.57
C TYR A 33 2.60 10.11 6.31
N GLY A 34 3.47 10.15 5.28
CA GLY A 34 4.22 11.34 4.90
C GLY A 34 5.29 11.75 5.91
N ASP A 35 5.86 10.79 6.61
CA ASP A 35 6.78 10.97 7.74
C ASP A 35 8.10 10.20 7.57
N VAL A 36 8.34 9.60 6.41
CA VAL A 36 9.62 8.93 6.11
C VAL A 36 10.61 9.95 5.59
N GLU A 37 11.74 10.03 6.25
CA GLU A 37 12.84 10.94 5.92
C GLU A 37 14.16 10.45 6.51
N TRP A 38 15.27 11.03 6.08
CA TRP A 38 16.59 10.79 6.67
C TRP A 38 16.74 11.51 8.01
N HIS A 39 17.07 10.77 9.06
CA HIS A 39 17.19 11.29 10.42
C HIS A 39 18.56 11.07 11.03
N GLY A 40 18.91 11.87 12.03
CA GLY A 40 19.99 11.58 12.96
C GLY A 40 19.70 10.36 13.85
N MET A 41 20.73 9.88 14.55
CA MET A 41 20.60 8.75 15.46
C MET A 41 19.60 9.03 16.58
N SER A 42 18.65 8.14 16.77
CA SER A 42 17.72 8.13 17.90
C SER A 42 17.52 6.70 18.40
N GLY A 43 18.04 6.39 19.60
CA GLY A 43 17.97 5.04 20.17
C GLY A 43 16.56 4.54 20.51
N ASN A 44 15.57 5.43 20.51
CA ASN A 44 14.17 5.09 20.75
C ASN A 44 13.33 4.96 19.46
N ARG A 45 13.91 5.30 18.29
CA ARG A 45 13.20 5.19 17.02
C ARG A 45 13.05 3.73 16.62
N TYR A 46 11.85 3.37 16.25
CA TYR A 46 11.55 2.11 15.60
C TYR A 46 11.83 2.23 14.10
N LEU A 47 12.50 1.21 13.56
CA LEU A 47 12.84 1.07 12.15
C LEU A 47 12.27 -0.29 11.69
N PRO A 48 11.00 -0.34 11.28
CA PRO A 48 10.37 -1.58 10.82
C PRO A 48 11.09 -2.18 9.61
N TRP A 49 11.18 -3.49 9.56
CA TRP A 49 11.67 -4.34 8.49
C TRP A 49 13.13 -4.17 8.11
N TYR A 50 13.59 -2.96 7.80
CA TYR A 50 14.96 -2.64 7.42
C TYR A 50 15.30 -1.18 7.69
N PHE A 51 16.59 -0.88 7.66
CA PHE A 51 17.07 0.49 7.67
C PHE A 51 18.41 0.62 6.96
N LEU A 52 18.68 1.83 6.47
CA LEU A 52 19.95 2.26 5.96
C LEU A 52 20.58 3.23 6.96
N ALA A 53 21.90 3.17 7.12
CA ALA A 53 22.68 4.13 7.89
C ALA A 53 23.78 4.71 6.99
N LYS A 54 23.59 5.98 6.55
CA LYS A 54 24.55 6.70 5.71
C LYS A 54 25.66 7.30 6.56
N LEU A 55 26.88 7.04 6.17
CA LEU A 55 28.13 7.67 6.63
C LEU A 55 28.68 8.52 5.47
N SER A 56 29.76 9.30 5.71
CA SER A 56 30.35 10.14 4.64
C SER A 56 30.71 9.36 3.38
N GLU A 57 31.29 8.17 3.54
CA GLU A 57 31.89 7.41 2.43
C GLU A 57 31.18 6.09 2.15
N LYS A 58 30.17 5.71 2.95
CA LYS A 58 29.51 4.45 2.82
C LYS A 58 28.09 4.40 3.39
N VAL A 59 27.30 3.43 2.92
CA VAL A 59 25.98 3.12 3.41
C VAL A 59 25.98 1.70 4.00
N LEU A 60 25.51 1.60 5.23
CA LEU A 60 25.29 0.32 5.92
C LEU A 60 23.80 -0.02 5.86
N CYS A 61 23.48 -1.23 5.43
CA CYS A 61 22.10 -1.69 5.30
C CYS A 61 21.85 -2.90 6.19
N PHE A 62 20.78 -2.87 6.96
CA PHE A 62 20.34 -3.94 7.85
C PHE A 62 18.85 -4.20 7.65
N GLY A 63 18.48 -5.44 7.40
CA GLY A 63 17.10 -5.80 7.16
C GLY A 63 16.81 -7.28 7.38
N VAL A 64 15.60 -7.66 7.09
CA VAL A 64 15.16 -9.05 7.04
C VAL A 64 14.60 -9.36 5.65
N LYS A 65 14.76 -10.60 5.17
CA LYS A 65 14.08 -11.01 3.94
C LYS A 65 12.58 -10.84 4.08
N VAL A 66 11.92 -10.54 2.98
CA VAL A 66 10.46 -10.39 2.91
C VAL A 66 9.74 -11.66 3.39
N ARG A 67 8.50 -11.51 3.79
CA ARG A 67 7.66 -12.59 4.32
C ARG A 67 8.25 -13.34 5.53
N PRO A 68 8.87 -12.65 6.51
CA PRO A 68 9.29 -13.31 7.74
C PRO A 68 8.08 -13.88 8.50
N SER A 69 8.33 -14.75 9.47
CA SER A 69 7.29 -15.25 10.38
C SER A 69 7.27 -14.50 11.72
N ALA A 70 7.71 -13.24 11.71
CA ALA A 70 7.68 -12.31 12.82
C ALA A 70 7.49 -10.89 12.30
N MET A 71 6.87 -10.03 13.09
CA MET A 71 6.91 -8.58 12.86
C MET A 71 8.28 -8.08 13.32
N CYS A 72 9.10 -7.60 12.38
CA CYS A 72 10.51 -7.30 12.62
C CYS A 72 10.75 -5.80 12.76
N CYS A 73 11.48 -5.40 13.81
CA CYS A 73 11.80 -4.00 14.06
C CYS A 73 13.24 -3.84 14.53
N TRP A 74 13.92 -2.85 13.98
CA TRP A 74 15.26 -2.49 14.34
C TRP A 74 15.31 -1.25 15.22
N GLN A 75 16.34 -1.15 16.03
CA GLN A 75 16.76 0.06 16.75
C GLN A 75 18.28 0.17 16.73
N ALA A 76 18.80 1.38 16.56
CA ALA A 76 20.21 1.68 16.62
C ALA A 76 20.49 2.74 17.70
N ASP A 77 21.49 2.48 18.53
CA ASP A 77 21.95 3.42 19.55
C ASP A 77 23.49 3.49 19.59
N THR A 78 24.04 4.30 20.49
CA THR A 78 25.49 4.53 20.60
C THR A 78 26.30 3.29 21.00
N LYS A 79 25.64 2.19 21.37
CA LYS A 79 26.31 0.97 21.86
C LYS A 79 26.13 -0.20 20.90
N GLY A 80 25.18 -0.11 19.95
CA GLY A 80 24.94 -1.19 18.97
C GLY A 80 23.59 -1.12 18.29
N ILE A 81 23.24 -2.21 17.62
CA ILE A 81 21.97 -2.39 16.94
C ILE A 81 21.17 -3.52 17.58
N THR A 82 19.86 -3.40 17.58
CA THR A 82 18.94 -4.40 18.11
C THR A 82 17.89 -4.76 17.07
N LEU A 83 17.62 -6.04 16.89
CA LEU A 83 16.47 -6.55 16.15
C LEU A 83 15.48 -7.17 17.14
N PHE A 84 14.25 -6.70 17.09
CA PHE A 84 13.11 -7.32 17.76
C PHE A 84 12.32 -8.14 16.75
N LEU A 85 12.05 -9.38 17.08
CA LEU A 85 11.20 -10.30 16.33
C LEU A 85 9.95 -10.52 17.18
N ASP A 86 8.89 -9.78 16.88
CA ASP A 86 7.60 -9.97 17.53
C ASP A 86 6.90 -11.19 16.91
N VAL A 87 6.76 -12.23 17.72
CA VAL A 87 6.19 -13.51 17.35
C VAL A 87 4.85 -13.77 18.03
N ARG A 88 4.18 -12.73 18.50
CA ARG A 88 2.86 -12.86 19.10
C ARG A 88 1.83 -13.43 18.11
N CYS A 89 0.81 -14.08 18.69
CA CYS A 89 -0.46 -14.39 18.06
C CYS A 89 -1.50 -13.40 18.61
N GLY A 90 -1.95 -12.46 17.81
CA GLY A 90 -2.67 -11.29 18.32
C GLY A 90 -1.80 -10.49 19.30
N ASN A 91 -2.29 -10.29 20.53
CA ASN A 91 -1.47 -9.68 21.58
C ASN A 91 -1.00 -10.69 22.66
N THR A 92 -1.19 -12.00 22.46
CA THR A 92 -0.67 -13.05 23.33
C THR A 92 0.60 -13.70 22.75
N GLY A 93 1.29 -14.50 23.53
CA GLY A 93 2.45 -15.26 23.03
C GLY A 93 2.02 -16.42 22.12
N VAL A 94 2.78 -16.64 21.04
CA VAL A 94 2.58 -17.82 20.16
C VAL A 94 2.88 -19.12 20.92
N GLN A 95 2.05 -20.14 20.74
CA GLN A 95 2.21 -21.48 21.33
C GLN A 95 2.82 -22.43 20.31
N LEU A 96 4.14 -22.60 20.31
CA LEU A 96 4.83 -23.38 19.28
C LEU A 96 4.53 -24.89 19.32
N LYS A 97 4.13 -25.43 20.48
CA LYS A 97 3.77 -26.86 20.63
C LYS A 97 4.79 -27.81 20.00
N GLY A 98 6.08 -27.54 20.21
CA GLY A 98 7.19 -28.37 19.70
C GLY A 98 7.62 -28.08 18.27
N ARG A 99 6.91 -27.26 17.48
CA ARG A 99 7.39 -26.86 16.15
C ARG A 99 8.57 -25.89 16.24
N LYS A 100 9.43 -25.92 15.23
CA LYS A 100 10.49 -24.93 15.05
C LYS A 100 9.93 -23.74 14.25
N LEU A 101 10.05 -22.52 14.80
CA LEU A 101 9.70 -21.30 14.11
C LEU A 101 10.95 -20.71 13.44
N HIS A 102 10.93 -20.59 12.12
CA HIS A 102 11.87 -19.79 11.35
C HIS A 102 11.36 -18.33 11.34
N ALA A 103 11.73 -17.56 12.36
CA ALA A 103 11.15 -16.24 12.60
C ALA A 103 11.51 -15.23 11.51
N ALA A 104 12.81 -15.13 11.13
CA ALA A 104 13.28 -14.27 10.06
C ALA A 104 14.66 -14.71 9.54
N GLN A 105 15.00 -14.27 8.33
CA GLN A 105 16.34 -14.33 7.76
C GLN A 105 16.91 -12.92 7.69
N ILE A 106 18.02 -12.67 8.38
CA ILE A 106 18.68 -11.36 8.42
C ILE A 106 19.52 -11.18 7.17
N VAL A 107 19.46 -9.98 6.60
CA VAL A 107 20.25 -9.54 5.46
C VAL A 107 21.02 -8.28 5.86
N CYS A 108 22.31 -8.25 5.54
CA CYS A 108 23.16 -7.06 5.72
C CYS A 108 23.91 -6.78 4.41
N MET A 109 24.14 -5.50 4.15
CA MET A 109 24.92 -5.03 3.01
C MET A 109 25.72 -3.79 3.42
N GLU A 110 26.87 -3.62 2.84
CA GLU A 110 27.68 -2.39 2.91
C GLU A 110 28.03 -1.97 1.48
N SER A 111 27.89 -0.68 1.19
CA SER A 111 28.25 -0.07 -0.11
C SER A 111 29.17 1.11 0.13
N GLU A 112 30.25 1.23 -0.62
CA GLU A 112 31.22 2.32 -0.55
C GLU A 112 31.16 3.15 -1.83
N GLY A 113 31.11 4.49 -1.70
CA GLY A 113 31.14 5.44 -2.81
C GLY A 113 29.95 5.36 -3.77
N ALA A 114 28.88 4.61 -3.41
CA ALA A 114 27.72 4.45 -4.23
C ALA A 114 26.62 5.47 -3.89
N ASP A 115 25.76 5.73 -4.86
CA ASP A 115 24.53 6.45 -4.67
C ASP A 115 23.65 5.76 -3.62
N THR A 116 23.06 6.56 -2.73
CA THR A 116 22.22 6.01 -1.64
C THR A 116 20.91 5.42 -2.14
N PHE A 117 20.34 5.98 -3.22
CA PHE A 117 19.12 5.48 -3.83
C PHE A 117 19.35 4.12 -4.50
N GLU A 118 20.39 4.03 -5.33
CA GLU A 118 20.80 2.76 -5.95
C GLU A 118 21.14 1.70 -4.88
N THR A 119 21.83 2.10 -3.80
CA THR A 119 22.13 1.21 -2.68
C THR A 119 20.86 0.70 -2.00
N ALA A 120 19.86 1.56 -1.77
CA ALA A 120 18.57 1.18 -1.19
C ALA A 120 17.82 0.20 -2.12
N GLN A 121 17.80 0.45 -3.41
CA GLN A 121 17.17 -0.41 -4.40
C GLN A 121 17.87 -1.79 -4.48
N GLU A 122 19.21 -1.83 -4.50
CA GLU A 122 19.96 -3.09 -4.47
C GLU A 122 19.70 -3.88 -3.17
N PHE A 123 19.56 -3.17 -2.05
CA PHE A 123 19.24 -3.81 -0.79
C PHE A 123 17.83 -4.39 -0.77
N CYS A 124 16.85 -3.70 -1.35
CA CYS A 124 15.50 -4.25 -1.55
C CYS A 124 15.53 -5.52 -2.42
N LYS A 125 16.29 -5.53 -3.53
CA LYS A 125 16.49 -6.75 -4.34
C LYS A 125 17.07 -7.92 -3.56
N LYS A 126 17.99 -7.66 -2.63
CA LYS A 126 18.54 -8.70 -1.74
C LYS A 126 17.54 -9.22 -0.72
N MET A 127 16.61 -8.40 -0.28
CA MET A 127 15.55 -8.82 0.66
C MET A 127 14.44 -9.61 -0.04
N CYS A 128 14.11 -9.31 -1.29
CA CYS A 128 13.08 -10.00 -2.08
C CYS A 128 13.71 -10.65 -3.31
N THR A 129 13.77 -11.97 -3.34
CA THR A 129 14.38 -12.75 -4.44
C THR A 129 13.38 -13.33 -5.42
N ASP A 130 12.10 -13.26 -5.08
CA ASP A 130 10.98 -13.81 -5.84
C ASP A 130 9.79 -12.82 -5.87
N PRO A 131 10.00 -11.58 -6.37
CA PRO A 131 8.93 -10.63 -6.54
C PRO A 131 7.97 -11.09 -7.65
N ILE A 132 6.75 -10.57 -7.62
CA ILE A 132 5.80 -10.68 -8.73
C ILE A 132 5.47 -9.29 -9.25
N PHE A 133 5.29 -9.17 -10.56
CA PHE A 133 4.97 -7.93 -11.24
C PHE A 133 3.81 -8.13 -12.20
N PRO A 134 3.05 -7.08 -12.53
CA PRO A 134 2.11 -7.13 -13.65
C PRO A 134 2.85 -7.43 -14.97
N GLU A 135 2.19 -8.14 -15.88
CA GLU A 135 2.75 -8.45 -17.21
C GLU A 135 2.71 -7.24 -18.18
N PHE A 136 2.05 -6.16 -17.79
CA PHE A 136 1.86 -4.94 -18.57
C PHE A 136 1.79 -3.72 -17.66
N PRO A 137 2.05 -2.51 -18.16
CA PRO A 137 1.88 -1.28 -17.41
C PRO A 137 0.46 -1.14 -16.83
N VAL A 138 0.38 -0.82 -15.53
CA VAL A 138 -0.89 -0.64 -14.82
C VAL A 138 -1.20 0.84 -14.67
N TYR A 139 -2.31 1.28 -15.23
CA TYR A 139 -2.78 2.66 -15.19
C TYR A 139 -4.26 2.72 -15.50
N GLY A 140 -4.93 3.83 -15.22
CA GLY A 140 -6.33 3.98 -15.55
C GLY A 140 -7.10 4.94 -14.67
N SER A 141 -8.34 4.59 -14.37
CA SER A 141 -9.26 5.38 -13.56
C SER A 141 -9.72 4.60 -12.33
N ASN A 142 -9.94 5.34 -11.24
CA ASN A 142 -10.61 4.88 -10.02
C ASN A 142 -11.59 5.95 -9.56
N ASN A 143 -12.81 5.60 -9.21
CA ASN A 143 -13.87 6.57 -8.95
C ASN A 143 -13.93 7.11 -7.51
N TRP A 144 -13.02 6.72 -6.61
CA TRP A 144 -13.17 7.01 -5.18
C TRP A 144 -13.21 8.50 -4.85
N TYR A 145 -12.19 9.28 -5.23
CA TYR A 145 -12.02 10.64 -4.69
C TYR A 145 -13.06 11.67 -5.10
N TYR A 146 -13.69 11.53 -6.27
CA TYR A 146 -14.78 12.44 -6.62
C TYR A 146 -16.16 11.92 -6.19
N ALA A 147 -16.33 10.60 -6.05
CA ALA A 147 -17.61 9.98 -5.75
C ALA A 147 -17.81 9.67 -4.24
N TYR A 148 -16.74 9.25 -3.54
CA TYR A 148 -16.80 8.83 -2.13
C TYR A 148 -17.96 7.89 -1.81
N GLY A 149 -18.15 6.87 -2.66
CA GLY A 149 -19.23 5.89 -2.53
C GLY A 149 -20.58 6.32 -3.12
N ASP A 150 -20.75 7.55 -3.58
CA ASP A 150 -21.93 7.99 -4.31
C ASP A 150 -21.76 7.74 -5.81
N SER A 151 -21.84 6.47 -6.21
CA SER A 151 -21.64 6.00 -7.58
C SER A 151 -22.65 4.95 -8.00
N SER A 152 -22.73 4.68 -9.30
CA SER A 152 -23.64 3.72 -9.93
C SER A 152 -23.02 3.11 -11.18
N GLU A 153 -23.62 2.04 -11.68
CA GLU A 153 -23.24 1.43 -12.97
C GLU A 153 -23.22 2.46 -14.11
N GLU A 154 -24.19 3.39 -14.14
CA GLU A 154 -24.28 4.42 -15.19
C GLU A 154 -23.10 5.38 -15.12
N GLU A 155 -22.71 5.81 -13.92
CA GLU A 155 -21.56 6.69 -13.69
C GLU A 155 -20.26 5.99 -14.07
N ILE A 156 -20.05 4.73 -13.66
CA ILE A 156 -18.88 3.94 -14.07
C ILE A 156 -18.76 3.82 -15.58
N LEU A 157 -19.87 3.62 -16.30
CA LEU A 157 -19.86 3.58 -17.75
C LEU A 157 -19.53 4.95 -18.38
N SER A 158 -19.98 6.06 -17.78
CA SER A 158 -19.60 7.42 -18.17
C SER A 158 -18.13 7.70 -17.95
N ASP A 159 -17.58 7.29 -16.79
CA ASP A 159 -16.16 7.41 -16.48
C ASP A 159 -15.30 6.56 -17.42
N THR A 160 -15.82 5.41 -17.82
CA THR A 160 -15.19 4.56 -18.84
C THR A 160 -15.05 5.29 -20.18
N ASP A 161 -16.09 5.99 -20.61
CA ASP A 161 -16.02 6.80 -21.83
C ASP A 161 -15.04 7.98 -21.71
N TYR A 162 -14.89 8.53 -20.50
CA TYR A 162 -13.93 9.60 -20.24
C TYR A 162 -12.49 9.10 -20.27
N ILE A 163 -12.18 7.98 -19.57
CA ILE A 163 -10.81 7.43 -19.54
C ILE A 163 -10.40 6.93 -20.95
N LEU A 164 -11.30 6.39 -21.73
CA LEU A 164 -11.02 5.98 -23.13
C LEU A 164 -10.65 7.17 -24.02
N LYS A 165 -11.24 8.34 -23.80
CA LYS A 165 -10.83 9.58 -24.48
C LYS A 165 -9.45 10.06 -24.00
N LEU A 166 -9.19 10.02 -22.69
CA LEU A 166 -7.90 10.37 -22.12
C LEU A 166 -6.76 9.44 -22.55
N THR A 167 -7.08 8.24 -22.98
CA THR A 167 -6.10 7.23 -23.39
C THR A 167 -6.25 6.85 -24.88
N GLU A 168 -6.81 7.76 -25.70
CA GLU A 168 -6.91 7.52 -27.14
C GLU A 168 -5.53 7.29 -27.76
N GLY A 169 -5.38 6.23 -28.55
CA GLY A 169 -4.12 5.90 -29.23
C GLY A 169 -3.19 4.94 -28.47
N VAL A 170 -3.48 4.59 -27.21
CA VAL A 170 -2.70 3.61 -26.45
C VAL A 170 -2.86 2.19 -27.01
N LYS A 171 -1.82 1.37 -26.88
CA LYS A 171 -1.85 -0.05 -27.22
C LYS A 171 -2.27 -0.92 -26.04
N ASN A 172 -1.91 -0.49 -24.82
CA ASN A 172 -2.21 -1.19 -23.58
C ASN A 172 -3.49 -0.60 -22.96
N PRO A 173 -4.63 -1.33 -22.92
CA PRO A 173 -5.89 -0.80 -22.39
C PRO A 173 -5.75 -0.35 -20.92
N PRO A 174 -6.38 0.80 -20.54
CA PRO A 174 -6.42 1.24 -19.16
C PRO A 174 -7.34 0.37 -18.30
N PHE A 175 -7.17 0.43 -16.98
CA PHE A 175 -8.15 -0.08 -16.02
C PHE A 175 -9.27 0.93 -15.75
N MET A 176 -10.45 0.42 -15.49
CA MET A 176 -11.53 1.14 -14.79
C MET A 176 -11.79 0.41 -13.47
N VAL A 177 -11.40 1.01 -12.36
CA VAL A 177 -11.51 0.42 -11.02
C VAL A 177 -12.75 0.97 -10.33
N ILE A 178 -13.69 0.09 -10.00
CA ILE A 178 -14.86 0.39 -9.17
C ILE A 178 -14.41 0.31 -7.72
N ASP A 179 -14.35 1.44 -7.04
CA ASP A 179 -13.99 1.52 -5.62
C ASP A 179 -15.18 1.20 -4.70
N ASP A 180 -15.02 1.39 -3.40
CA ASP A 180 -16.05 1.10 -2.40
C ASP A 180 -17.41 1.71 -2.76
N CYS A 181 -18.48 1.01 -2.60
CA CYS A 181 -19.89 1.40 -2.79
C CYS A 181 -20.76 0.40 -3.57
N TRP A 182 -20.17 -0.59 -4.23
CA TRP A 182 -20.90 -1.49 -5.14
C TRP A 182 -21.62 -2.64 -4.41
N GLN A 183 -21.09 -3.08 -3.26
CA GLN A 183 -21.54 -4.26 -2.52
C GLN A 183 -22.94 -4.10 -1.91
N GLU A 184 -23.61 -5.23 -1.68
CA GLU A 184 -25.03 -5.31 -1.28
C GLU A 184 -25.38 -4.49 -0.05
N HIS A 185 -24.55 -4.54 1.01
CA HIS A 185 -24.81 -3.91 2.29
C HIS A 185 -24.09 -2.58 2.48
N HIS A 186 -23.52 -2.02 1.40
CA HIS A 186 -22.87 -0.71 1.49
C HIS A 186 -23.83 0.35 2.04
N ARG A 187 -23.35 1.10 3.02
CA ARG A 187 -24.01 2.28 3.61
C ARG A 187 -23.01 3.41 3.70
N LEU A 188 -23.29 4.51 3.04
CA LEU A 188 -22.44 5.70 3.07
C LEU A 188 -22.13 6.09 4.52
N ASP A 189 -20.84 6.26 4.85
CA ASP A 189 -20.29 6.65 6.15
C ASP A 189 -20.55 5.69 7.32
N GLU A 190 -21.19 4.54 7.10
CA GLU A 190 -21.53 3.61 8.17
C GLU A 190 -20.90 2.23 8.00
N TYR A 191 -20.96 1.63 6.80
CA TYR A 191 -20.49 0.26 6.56
C TYR A 191 -19.97 0.06 5.15
N ASN A 192 -18.77 -0.53 5.05
CA ASN A 192 -18.08 -0.82 3.78
C ASN A 192 -17.48 -2.24 3.73
N GLY A 193 -18.07 -3.20 4.42
CA GLY A 193 -17.71 -4.61 4.38
C GLY A 193 -18.61 -5.45 3.48
N GLY A 194 -18.41 -6.77 3.53
CA GLY A 194 -19.25 -7.76 2.83
C GLY A 194 -20.64 -7.95 3.43
N PRO A 195 -21.45 -8.83 2.86
CA PRO A 195 -21.08 -9.92 1.95
C PRO A 195 -20.74 -9.46 0.53
N TRP A 196 -19.81 -10.17 -0.10
CA TRP A 196 -19.32 -9.85 -1.45
C TRP A 196 -20.00 -10.68 -2.54
N THR A 197 -21.24 -11.10 -2.31
CA THR A 197 -21.98 -12.06 -3.13
C THR A 197 -22.67 -11.45 -4.33
N LYS A 198 -23.01 -10.15 -4.27
CA LYS A 198 -23.68 -9.40 -5.34
C LYS A 198 -23.55 -7.89 -5.09
N GLY A 199 -23.86 -7.11 -6.09
CA GLY A 199 -23.96 -5.66 -5.98
C GLY A 199 -25.29 -5.21 -5.34
N ASN A 200 -25.35 -3.93 -4.99
CA ASN A 200 -26.55 -3.27 -4.49
C ASN A 200 -27.47 -2.81 -5.64
N ALA A 201 -28.55 -2.09 -5.34
CA ALA A 201 -29.51 -1.64 -6.35
C ALA A 201 -28.92 -0.69 -7.41
N ARG A 202 -27.81 0.00 -7.13
CA ARG A 202 -27.08 0.86 -8.08
C ARG A 202 -26.10 0.07 -8.95
N PHE A 203 -25.75 -1.14 -8.55
CA PHE A 203 -24.87 -2.09 -9.23
C PHE A 203 -25.54 -3.47 -9.34
N PRO A 204 -26.64 -3.59 -10.08
CA PRO A 204 -27.52 -4.77 -10.02
C PRO A 204 -26.91 -6.03 -10.65
N ASP A 205 -25.94 -5.89 -11.53
CA ASP A 205 -25.30 -6.99 -12.26
C ASP A 205 -23.78 -6.75 -12.40
N MET A 206 -23.02 -7.16 -11.40
CA MET A 206 -21.57 -6.98 -11.39
C MET A 206 -20.84 -7.71 -12.50
N LYS A 207 -21.32 -8.91 -12.89
CA LYS A 207 -20.78 -9.65 -14.02
C LYS A 207 -21.09 -8.94 -15.35
N GLY A 208 -22.33 -8.55 -15.56
CA GLY A 208 -22.72 -7.81 -16.76
C GLY A 208 -22.02 -6.46 -16.87
N LEU A 209 -21.68 -5.82 -15.75
CA LEU A 209 -20.88 -4.59 -15.74
C LEU A 209 -19.44 -4.87 -16.18
N ALA A 210 -18.78 -5.90 -15.65
CA ALA A 210 -17.46 -6.30 -16.11
C ALA A 210 -17.41 -6.60 -17.61
N ASP A 211 -18.40 -7.36 -18.13
CA ASP A 211 -18.55 -7.65 -19.56
C ASP A 211 -18.72 -6.36 -20.41
N LYS A 212 -19.45 -5.36 -19.89
CA LYS A 212 -19.62 -4.04 -20.57
C LYS A 212 -18.33 -3.24 -20.60
N LEU A 213 -17.57 -3.23 -19.49
CA LEU A 213 -16.28 -2.55 -19.38
C LEU A 213 -15.27 -3.15 -20.37
N GLU A 214 -15.10 -4.46 -20.38
CA GLU A 214 -14.22 -5.16 -21.31
C GLU A 214 -14.62 -4.89 -22.77
N LYS A 215 -15.92 -4.97 -23.09
CA LYS A 215 -16.43 -4.68 -24.42
C LYS A 215 -16.20 -3.24 -24.87
N LYS A 216 -16.17 -2.28 -23.95
CA LYS A 216 -15.81 -0.89 -24.23
C LYS A 216 -14.30 -0.73 -24.51
N GLY A 217 -13.45 -1.64 -24.06
CA GLY A 217 -12.01 -1.63 -24.29
C GLY A 217 -11.17 -1.22 -23.05
N VAL A 218 -11.71 -1.31 -21.84
CA VAL A 218 -10.97 -1.16 -20.59
C VAL A 218 -10.90 -2.49 -19.86
N ARG A 219 -9.92 -2.62 -18.96
CA ARG A 219 -9.81 -3.76 -18.04
C ARG A 219 -10.65 -3.49 -16.79
N PRO A 220 -11.58 -4.37 -16.40
CA PRO A 220 -12.36 -4.20 -15.17
C PRO A 220 -11.51 -4.38 -13.93
N GLY A 221 -11.60 -3.42 -12.99
CA GLY A 221 -11.02 -3.50 -11.66
C GLY A 221 -12.07 -3.29 -10.57
N ILE A 222 -11.81 -3.81 -9.37
CA ILE A 222 -12.75 -3.75 -8.25
C ILE A 222 -12.04 -3.64 -6.90
N TRP A 223 -12.64 -2.91 -5.98
CA TRP A 223 -12.21 -2.79 -4.60
C TRP A 223 -12.99 -3.74 -3.68
N VAL A 224 -12.32 -4.27 -2.66
CA VAL A 224 -12.92 -5.12 -1.62
C VAL A 224 -12.26 -4.93 -0.25
N ARG A 225 -13.05 -5.13 0.82
CA ARG A 225 -12.61 -5.24 2.22
C ARG A 225 -12.97 -6.62 2.74
N LEU A 226 -12.13 -7.60 2.49
CA LEU A 226 -12.45 -9.03 2.59
C LEU A 226 -12.76 -9.52 4.01
N LEU A 227 -12.21 -8.89 5.04
CA LEU A 227 -12.32 -9.39 6.40
C LEU A 227 -13.56 -8.89 7.14
N LEU A 228 -13.99 -7.66 6.91
CA LEU A 228 -15.22 -7.14 7.51
C LEU A 228 -16.43 -7.68 6.76
N ASN A 229 -17.33 -8.39 7.45
CA ASN A 229 -18.47 -9.03 6.81
C ASN A 229 -19.63 -9.20 7.80
N GLU A 230 -20.79 -8.65 7.50
CA GLU A 230 -22.00 -8.72 8.34
C GLU A 230 -22.99 -9.82 7.92
N ASP A 231 -22.57 -10.79 7.08
CA ASP A 231 -23.41 -11.94 6.74
C ASP A 231 -23.77 -12.73 8.02
N GLU A 232 -25.07 -12.78 8.33
CA GLU A 232 -25.60 -13.47 9.50
C GLU A 232 -25.39 -15.00 9.48
N ASN A 233 -25.10 -15.56 8.31
CA ASN A 233 -24.80 -16.99 8.15
C ASN A 233 -23.36 -17.34 8.53
N ILE A 234 -22.48 -16.37 8.73
CA ILE A 234 -21.10 -16.59 9.17
C ILE A 234 -21.06 -16.87 10.67
N PRO A 235 -20.60 -18.07 11.09
CA PRO A 235 -20.48 -18.41 12.50
C PRO A 235 -19.56 -17.45 13.27
N ASN A 236 -19.92 -17.14 14.53
CA ASN A 236 -19.10 -16.25 15.36
C ASN A 236 -17.69 -16.78 15.62
N GLU A 237 -17.49 -18.10 15.64
CA GLU A 237 -16.19 -18.73 15.82
C GLU A 237 -15.22 -18.51 14.63
N TRP A 238 -15.73 -18.04 13.48
CA TRP A 238 -14.91 -17.65 12.33
C TRP A 238 -14.37 -16.21 12.44
N ARG A 239 -14.80 -15.48 13.47
CA ARG A 239 -14.48 -14.07 13.66
C ARG A 239 -13.38 -13.86 14.69
N ILE A 240 -12.64 -12.80 14.51
CA ILE A 240 -11.66 -12.34 15.51
C ILE A 240 -12.42 -11.91 16.77
N SER A 241 -11.96 -12.35 17.94
CA SER A 241 -12.71 -12.27 19.20
C SER A 241 -13.07 -10.86 19.68
N TYR A 242 -12.47 -9.81 19.10
CA TYR A 242 -12.71 -8.43 19.52
C TYR A 242 -13.41 -7.55 18.46
N ASN A 243 -13.65 -8.10 17.27
CA ASN A 243 -14.34 -7.37 16.20
C ASN A 243 -15.14 -8.33 15.31
N ASP A 244 -15.88 -7.80 14.33
CA ASP A 244 -16.71 -8.59 13.41
C ASP A 244 -15.96 -9.08 12.16
N CYS A 245 -14.63 -8.93 12.14
CA CYS A 245 -13.80 -9.35 11.02
C CYS A 245 -13.54 -10.86 11.04
N LEU A 246 -13.45 -11.46 9.86
CA LEU A 246 -13.08 -12.86 9.69
C LEU A 246 -11.64 -13.12 10.16
N ASP A 247 -11.45 -14.24 10.84
CA ASP A 247 -10.14 -14.72 11.27
C ASP A 247 -9.51 -15.59 10.18
N PRO A 248 -8.49 -15.12 9.44
CA PRO A 248 -7.89 -15.91 8.37
C PRO A 248 -7.10 -17.12 8.85
N SER A 249 -6.92 -17.29 10.17
CA SER A 249 -6.34 -18.51 10.74
C SER A 249 -7.38 -19.62 10.97
N HIS A 250 -8.67 -19.29 10.87
CA HIS A 250 -9.74 -20.29 10.87
C HIS A 250 -9.91 -20.86 9.45
N PRO A 251 -9.83 -22.19 9.25
CA PRO A 251 -9.85 -22.77 7.91
C PRO A 251 -11.09 -22.41 7.08
N ASP A 252 -12.27 -22.46 7.69
CA ASP A 252 -13.52 -22.17 7.00
C ASP A 252 -13.70 -20.69 6.68
N ALA A 253 -13.19 -19.78 7.54
CA ALA A 253 -13.16 -18.34 7.26
C ALA A 253 -12.21 -18.02 6.08
N LEU A 254 -11.06 -18.68 6.04
CA LEU A 254 -10.11 -18.52 4.93
C LEU A 254 -10.69 -19.05 3.61
N GLU A 255 -11.38 -20.17 3.64
CA GLU A 255 -12.08 -20.75 2.48
C GLU A 255 -13.26 -19.83 2.02
N TYR A 256 -13.93 -19.16 2.94
CA TYR A 256 -14.96 -18.18 2.60
C TYR A 256 -14.36 -16.98 1.84
N ILE A 257 -13.23 -16.44 2.32
CA ILE A 257 -12.46 -15.38 1.66
C ILE A 257 -12.02 -15.83 0.26
N ARG A 258 -11.52 -17.06 0.12
CA ARG A 258 -11.15 -17.65 -1.18
C ARG A 258 -12.32 -17.57 -2.16
N LYS A 259 -13.50 -18.03 -1.74
CA LYS A 259 -14.70 -18.06 -2.60
C LYS A 259 -15.17 -16.66 -3.02
N ASP A 260 -14.96 -15.66 -2.19
CA ASP A 260 -15.26 -14.27 -2.56
C ASP A 260 -14.35 -13.78 -3.68
N ILE A 261 -13.05 -14.06 -3.59
CA ILE A 261 -12.09 -13.71 -4.65
C ILE A 261 -12.36 -14.50 -5.93
N GLU A 262 -12.58 -15.81 -5.85
CA GLU A 262 -12.91 -16.65 -7.02
C GLU A 262 -14.17 -16.15 -7.72
N ARG A 263 -15.23 -15.78 -6.99
CA ARG A 263 -16.46 -15.19 -7.52
C ARG A 263 -16.20 -13.89 -8.28
N ILE A 264 -15.39 -13.00 -7.72
CA ILE A 264 -15.02 -11.73 -8.36
C ILE A 264 -14.25 -11.99 -9.66
N CYS A 265 -13.31 -12.94 -9.65
CA CYS A 265 -12.61 -13.38 -10.85
C CYS A 265 -13.55 -13.98 -11.89
N ASP A 266 -14.54 -14.80 -11.48
CA ASP A 266 -15.56 -15.40 -12.35
C ASP A 266 -16.52 -14.35 -12.95
N TRP A 267 -16.65 -13.18 -12.31
CA TRP A 267 -17.37 -12.05 -12.90
C TRP A 267 -16.58 -11.34 -14.01
N GLY A 268 -15.26 -11.59 -14.11
CA GLY A 268 -14.41 -11.00 -15.15
C GLY A 268 -13.55 -9.84 -14.67
N TYR A 269 -13.48 -9.54 -13.37
CA TYR A 269 -12.58 -8.51 -12.86
C TYR A 269 -11.13 -9.01 -12.88
N THR A 270 -10.26 -8.21 -13.49
CA THR A 270 -8.84 -8.52 -13.70
C THR A 270 -7.88 -7.67 -12.86
N LEU A 271 -8.42 -6.84 -11.98
CA LEU A 271 -7.69 -6.13 -10.93
C LEU A 271 -8.53 -6.15 -9.65
N ILE A 272 -7.90 -6.53 -8.55
CA ILE A 272 -8.52 -6.58 -7.22
C ILE A 272 -7.70 -5.69 -6.28
N LYS A 273 -8.29 -4.58 -5.85
CA LYS A 273 -7.76 -3.71 -4.80
C LYS A 273 -8.34 -4.17 -3.47
N HIS A 274 -7.56 -4.92 -2.67
CA HIS A 274 -8.00 -5.31 -1.34
C HIS A 274 -7.47 -4.35 -0.29
N ASP A 275 -8.35 -3.94 0.60
CA ASP A 275 -8.12 -2.86 1.54
C ASP A 275 -8.36 -3.28 3.00
N PHE A 276 -7.95 -2.45 3.94
CA PHE A 276 -8.20 -2.52 5.38
C PHE A 276 -7.64 -3.74 6.12
N SER A 277 -6.92 -4.65 5.47
CA SER A 277 -6.52 -5.91 6.11
C SER A 277 -5.66 -5.71 7.37
N THR A 278 -4.81 -4.68 7.43
CA THR A 278 -4.03 -4.37 8.63
C THR A 278 -4.94 -3.90 9.78
N PHE A 279 -5.82 -2.95 9.49
CA PHE A 279 -6.77 -2.43 10.49
C PHE A 279 -7.73 -3.51 11.00
N ASP A 280 -8.29 -4.31 10.09
CA ASP A 280 -9.24 -5.36 10.42
C ASP A 280 -8.62 -6.46 11.30
N LEU A 281 -7.34 -6.82 11.04
CA LEU A 281 -6.63 -7.85 11.81
C LEU A 281 -6.15 -7.37 13.17
N PHE A 282 -5.82 -6.09 13.33
CA PHE A 282 -5.13 -5.59 14.53
C PHE A 282 -5.91 -4.49 15.29
N GLY A 283 -7.00 -3.97 14.74
CA GLY A 283 -7.76 -2.84 15.28
C GLY A 283 -6.94 -1.55 15.34
N LYS A 284 -5.90 -1.42 14.51
CA LYS A 284 -4.94 -0.32 14.50
C LYS A 284 -4.40 -0.07 13.11
N TRP A 285 -4.13 1.19 12.83
CA TRP A 285 -3.35 1.59 11.67
C TRP A 285 -1.85 1.33 11.88
N GLY A 286 -1.08 1.27 10.80
CA GLY A 286 0.35 1.00 10.85
C GLY A 286 1.13 1.98 11.75
N PHE A 287 0.77 3.28 11.75
CA PHE A 287 1.41 4.29 12.59
C PHE A 287 1.12 4.11 14.10
N GLU A 288 0.01 3.46 14.46
CA GLU A 288 -0.35 3.13 15.83
C GLU A 288 0.31 1.84 16.32
N ALA A 289 0.92 1.06 15.42
CA ALA A 289 1.55 -0.21 15.77
C ALA A 289 2.72 0.00 16.75
N ASN A 290 2.65 -0.65 17.90
CA ASN A 290 3.64 -0.53 18.96
C ASN A 290 3.93 -1.89 19.58
N LEU A 291 5.17 -2.35 19.51
CA LEU A 291 5.63 -3.60 20.13
C LEU A 291 5.48 -3.62 21.67
N ARG A 292 5.36 -2.45 22.29
CA ARG A 292 5.22 -2.30 23.74
C ARG A 292 3.78 -2.27 24.22
N ASP A 293 2.80 -2.27 23.31
CA ASP A 293 1.40 -2.19 23.70
C ASP A 293 0.98 -3.43 24.46
N ASN A 294 0.77 -3.25 25.77
CA ASN A 294 0.26 -4.26 26.69
C ASN A 294 -1.10 -3.86 27.29
N SER A 295 -1.70 -2.76 26.79
CA SER A 295 -2.86 -2.12 27.40
C SER A 295 -4.20 -2.73 27.01
N MET A 296 -4.23 -3.54 25.95
CA MET A 296 -5.48 -4.15 25.48
C MET A 296 -5.81 -5.44 26.22
N GLU A 297 -7.09 -5.77 26.29
CA GLU A 297 -7.54 -7.11 26.68
C GLU A 297 -6.80 -8.18 25.88
N LYS A 298 -6.53 -9.31 26.53
CA LYS A 298 -5.83 -10.41 25.87
C LYS A 298 -6.71 -10.99 24.77
N TRP A 299 -6.24 -10.94 23.55
CA TRP A 299 -6.87 -11.56 22.40
C TRP A 299 -5.86 -12.34 21.56
N HIS A 300 -6.31 -13.29 20.81
CA HIS A 300 -5.50 -14.09 19.90
C HIS A 300 -6.34 -14.53 18.71
N PHE A 301 -5.67 -14.86 17.64
CA PHE A 301 -6.27 -15.54 16.50
C PHE A 301 -6.66 -16.99 16.86
N TYR A 302 -7.53 -17.58 16.06
CA TYR A 302 -8.00 -18.96 16.24
C TYR A 302 -6.83 -19.96 16.35
N ASP A 303 -5.89 -19.95 15.40
CA ASP A 303 -4.71 -20.80 15.46
C ASP A 303 -3.57 -20.15 16.27
N GLN A 304 -3.57 -20.36 17.57
CA GLN A 304 -2.56 -19.86 18.49
C GLN A 304 -1.15 -20.45 18.26
N THR A 305 -1.00 -21.43 17.37
CA THR A 305 0.32 -21.99 17.02
C THR A 305 1.05 -21.17 15.97
N LYS A 306 0.37 -20.20 15.34
CA LYS A 306 0.92 -19.30 14.33
C LYS A 306 1.14 -17.89 14.89
N THR A 307 2.17 -17.24 14.40
CA THR A 307 2.39 -15.82 14.68
C THR A 307 1.43 -14.95 13.87
N SER A 308 1.19 -13.73 14.31
CA SER A 308 0.41 -12.76 13.54
C SER A 308 0.98 -12.56 12.12
N ALA A 309 2.31 -12.52 11.97
CA ALA A 309 2.95 -12.42 10.66
C ALA A 309 2.69 -13.65 9.76
N GLU A 310 2.64 -14.85 10.34
CA GLU A 310 2.26 -16.07 9.59
C GLU A 310 0.81 -16.01 9.13
N ILE A 311 -0.11 -15.48 9.97
CA ILE A 311 -1.54 -15.38 9.67
C ILE A 311 -1.78 -14.33 8.58
N VAL A 312 -1.12 -13.16 8.65
CA VAL A 312 -1.16 -12.15 7.57
C VAL A 312 -0.71 -12.75 6.24
N LYS A 313 0.41 -13.50 6.25
CA LYS A 313 0.89 -14.17 5.03
C LYS A 313 -0.07 -15.24 4.51
N MET A 314 -0.76 -15.95 5.37
CA MET A 314 -1.79 -16.92 4.95
C MET A 314 -2.91 -16.22 4.20
N LEU A 315 -3.41 -15.09 4.71
CA LEU A 315 -4.41 -14.28 4.02
C LEU A 315 -3.92 -13.82 2.65
N TYR A 316 -2.72 -13.25 2.57
CA TYR A 316 -2.19 -12.74 1.30
C TYR A 316 -1.91 -13.85 0.29
N GLN A 317 -1.44 -15.01 0.75
CA GLN A 317 -1.26 -16.19 -0.10
C GLN A 317 -2.59 -16.68 -0.66
N GLU A 318 -3.63 -16.72 0.16
CA GLU A 318 -4.96 -17.15 -0.23
C GLU A 318 -5.57 -16.22 -1.30
N ILE A 319 -5.45 -14.89 -1.08
CA ILE A 319 -5.88 -13.90 -2.07
C ILE A 319 -5.13 -14.09 -3.40
N TYR A 320 -3.80 -14.29 -3.33
CA TYR A 320 -2.98 -14.51 -4.52
C TYR A 320 -3.39 -15.80 -5.26
N ASP A 321 -3.53 -16.91 -4.55
CA ASP A 321 -3.86 -18.21 -5.15
C ASP A 321 -5.25 -18.20 -5.79
N ALA A 322 -6.25 -17.60 -5.14
CA ALA A 322 -7.61 -17.47 -5.64
C ALA A 322 -7.68 -16.56 -6.89
N SER A 323 -6.89 -15.49 -6.93
CA SER A 323 -6.89 -14.52 -8.05
C SER A 323 -6.25 -15.06 -9.33
N ARG A 324 -5.48 -16.15 -9.25
CA ARG A 324 -4.78 -16.75 -10.40
C ARG A 324 -5.73 -17.37 -11.44
N SER A 325 -6.95 -17.70 -11.07
CA SER A 325 -7.96 -18.24 -11.99
C SER A 325 -8.25 -17.31 -13.17
N ASN A 326 -8.10 -16.00 -12.97
CA ASN A 326 -8.28 -14.95 -13.99
C ASN A 326 -7.03 -14.08 -14.21
N ASN A 327 -5.86 -14.49 -13.73
CA ASN A 327 -4.62 -13.70 -13.75
C ASN A 327 -4.81 -12.26 -13.26
N ALA A 328 -5.65 -12.06 -12.25
CA ALA A 328 -5.97 -10.73 -11.77
C ALA A 328 -4.76 -10.07 -11.11
N VAL A 329 -4.55 -8.79 -11.42
CA VAL A 329 -3.58 -7.93 -10.74
C VAL A 329 -4.08 -7.65 -9.32
N ILE A 330 -3.23 -7.84 -8.31
CA ILE A 330 -3.57 -7.56 -6.92
C ILE A 330 -2.92 -6.25 -6.49
N ILE A 331 -3.72 -5.32 -5.98
CA ILE A 331 -3.25 -4.14 -5.27
C ILE A 331 -3.51 -4.33 -3.77
N GLY A 332 -2.45 -4.32 -2.98
CA GLY A 332 -2.56 -4.22 -1.52
C GLY A 332 -2.71 -2.77 -1.11
N CYS A 333 -3.87 -2.41 -0.57
CA CYS A 333 -4.14 -1.12 0.05
C CYS A 333 -4.35 -1.35 1.55
N ASN A 334 -3.73 -0.57 2.43
CA ASN A 334 -3.79 -0.83 3.86
C ASN A 334 -3.22 -2.21 4.26
N THR A 335 -2.09 -2.55 3.69
CA THR A 335 -1.45 -3.86 3.82
C THR A 335 -0.03 -3.75 4.33
N ILE A 336 0.46 -4.80 4.95
CA ILE A 336 1.86 -4.89 5.39
C ILE A 336 2.72 -5.31 4.19
N GLY A 337 3.24 -4.34 3.44
CA GLY A 337 3.93 -4.56 2.17
C GLY A 337 5.11 -5.55 2.27
N HIS A 338 5.89 -5.51 3.36
CA HIS A 338 7.00 -6.44 3.56
C HIS A 338 6.57 -7.91 3.71
N LEU A 339 5.33 -8.17 4.18
CA LEU A 339 4.72 -9.49 4.20
C LEU A 339 4.01 -9.83 2.88
N GLY A 340 3.67 -8.82 2.08
CA GLY A 340 2.98 -8.98 0.79
C GLY A 340 3.90 -9.09 -0.42
N ALA A 341 5.19 -8.76 -0.29
CA ALA A 341 6.15 -8.84 -1.38
C ALA A 341 6.26 -10.26 -1.94
N GLY A 342 6.05 -10.43 -3.25
CA GLY A 342 5.93 -11.74 -3.92
C GLY A 342 4.53 -12.38 -3.82
N LEU A 343 3.54 -11.69 -3.24
CA LEU A 343 2.13 -12.11 -3.15
C LEU A 343 1.16 -11.02 -3.65
N MET A 344 1.66 -9.83 -3.93
CA MET A 344 0.93 -8.70 -4.48
C MET A 344 1.71 -8.14 -5.67
N HIS A 345 1.00 -7.73 -6.73
CA HIS A 345 1.59 -7.11 -7.90
C HIS A 345 1.90 -5.63 -7.64
N LEU A 346 0.99 -4.95 -6.93
CA LEU A 346 1.11 -3.56 -6.52
C LEU A 346 0.89 -3.44 -5.01
N ASN A 347 1.52 -2.43 -4.40
CA ASN A 347 1.27 -2.09 -3.00
C ASN A 347 1.26 -0.58 -2.77
N ARG A 348 0.29 -0.10 -2.02
CA ARG A 348 0.11 1.30 -1.63
C ARG A 348 1.29 1.78 -0.79
N THR A 349 1.82 2.95 -1.10
CA THR A 349 2.94 3.56 -0.37
C THR A 349 2.49 4.39 0.81
N GLY A 350 1.46 5.20 0.62
CA GLY A 350 0.97 6.18 1.58
C GLY A 350 -0.51 6.04 1.91
N ASP A 351 -0.95 6.87 2.86
CA ASP A 351 -2.36 7.09 3.13
C ASP A 351 -3.02 7.82 1.96
N ASP A 352 -4.34 7.95 1.96
CA ASP A 352 -5.10 8.56 0.88
C ASP A 352 -4.67 10.00 0.61
N THR A 353 -4.37 10.30 -0.65
CA THR A 353 -4.06 11.67 -1.11
C THR A 353 -5.29 12.56 -1.12
N SER A 354 -6.46 11.97 -1.20
CA SER A 354 -7.81 12.55 -1.22
C SER A 354 -8.16 13.48 -2.38
N GLY A 355 -7.19 14.11 -3.03
CA GLY A 355 -7.42 15.06 -4.12
C GLY A 355 -8.14 16.36 -3.71
N ARG A 356 -8.31 16.62 -2.40
CA ARG A 356 -9.03 17.77 -1.86
C ARG A 356 -8.11 18.88 -1.37
N ILE A 357 -6.98 18.49 -0.76
CA ILE A 357 -6.02 19.39 -0.13
C ILE A 357 -4.64 19.07 -0.68
N TRP A 358 -3.97 20.08 -1.24
CA TRP A 358 -2.65 19.88 -1.84
C TRP A 358 -1.62 19.42 -0.82
N GLU A 359 -1.58 19.99 0.38
CA GLU A 359 -0.63 19.59 1.42
C GLU A 359 -0.74 18.11 1.79
N ARG A 360 -1.95 17.54 1.78
CA ARG A 360 -2.17 16.11 1.99
C ARG A 360 -1.63 15.30 0.81
N THR A 361 -1.91 15.71 -0.43
CA THR A 361 -1.39 15.05 -1.64
C THR A 361 0.14 15.10 -1.66
N ARG A 362 0.76 16.24 -1.32
CA ARG A 362 2.21 16.38 -1.23
C ARG A 362 2.81 15.39 -0.23
N ARG A 363 2.27 15.30 0.98
CA ARG A 363 2.78 14.42 2.03
C ARG A 363 2.47 12.96 1.77
N MET A 364 1.23 12.62 1.48
CA MET A 364 0.80 11.22 1.28
C MET A 364 1.20 10.66 -0.09
N GLY A 365 1.33 11.51 -1.09
CA GLY A 365 1.77 11.15 -2.44
C GLY A 365 3.28 11.31 -2.62
N VAL A 366 3.79 12.54 -2.67
CA VAL A 366 5.18 12.84 -3.07
C VAL A 366 6.20 12.25 -2.10
N ASN A 367 6.04 12.48 -0.77
CA ASN A 367 6.94 11.90 0.22
C ASN A 367 6.96 10.37 0.12
N THR A 368 5.79 9.75 0.12
CA THR A 368 5.68 8.28 0.16
C THR A 368 6.15 7.63 -1.14
N LEU A 369 5.93 8.28 -2.30
CA LEU A 369 6.51 7.89 -3.57
C LEU A 369 8.04 7.88 -3.49
N ALA A 370 8.64 9.01 -3.11
CA ALA A 370 10.08 9.19 -3.11
C ALA A 370 10.79 8.18 -2.19
N PHE A 371 10.32 8.04 -0.96
CA PHE A 371 10.99 7.22 0.04
C PHE A 371 10.69 5.72 -0.04
N ARG A 372 9.65 5.32 -0.79
CA ARG A 372 9.37 3.92 -1.11
C ARG A 372 9.74 3.52 -2.54
N LEU A 373 10.17 4.46 -3.38
CA LEU A 373 10.58 4.14 -4.75
C LEU A 373 11.68 3.06 -4.85
N PRO A 374 12.61 2.88 -3.91
CA PRO A 374 13.52 1.73 -3.92
C PRO A 374 12.84 0.36 -3.87
N GLN A 375 11.59 0.28 -3.38
CA GLN A 375 10.78 -0.94 -3.37
C GLN A 375 10.12 -1.23 -4.72
N HIS A 376 10.02 -0.22 -5.60
CA HIS A 376 9.48 -0.36 -6.96
C HIS A 376 10.37 -1.27 -7.80
N ASN A 377 9.79 -2.19 -8.56
CA ASN A 377 10.51 -3.19 -9.36
C ASN A 377 11.45 -4.11 -8.53
N THR A 378 11.29 -4.15 -7.20
CA THR A 378 12.09 -4.98 -6.31
C THR A 378 11.23 -5.83 -5.37
N PHE A 379 10.18 -5.29 -4.79
CA PHE A 379 9.19 -6.01 -3.99
C PHE A 379 7.89 -6.25 -4.79
N TYR A 380 7.42 -5.22 -5.43
CA TYR A 380 6.19 -5.08 -6.23
C TYR A 380 6.29 -3.79 -7.06
N HIS A 381 5.28 -3.44 -7.84
CA HIS A 381 5.12 -2.06 -8.27
C HIS A 381 4.48 -1.25 -7.14
N ILE A 382 5.09 -0.11 -6.77
CA ILE A 382 4.52 0.76 -5.75
C ILE A 382 3.35 1.57 -6.34
N ASP A 383 2.27 1.70 -5.59
CA ASP A 383 1.11 2.52 -5.90
C ASP A 383 1.10 3.74 -4.96
N ALA A 384 1.36 4.92 -5.49
CA ALA A 384 1.39 6.14 -4.70
C ALA A 384 0.03 6.87 -4.70
N ASP A 385 -1.04 6.15 -5.04
CA ASP A 385 -2.42 6.61 -5.04
C ASP A 385 -2.86 7.42 -6.27
N CYS A 386 -4.13 7.77 -6.30
CA CYS A 386 -4.77 8.42 -7.43
C CYS A 386 -4.52 9.92 -7.47
N VAL A 387 -4.51 10.47 -8.68
CA VAL A 387 -4.59 11.92 -8.91
C VAL A 387 -6.06 12.33 -8.88
N GLY A 388 -6.48 13.09 -7.87
CA GLY A 388 -7.86 13.57 -7.71
C GLY A 388 -8.12 14.82 -8.54
N ILE A 389 -8.89 14.71 -9.62
CA ILE A 389 -9.14 15.78 -10.58
C ILE A 389 -10.64 16.12 -10.60
N PHE A 390 -11.08 16.91 -9.62
CA PHE A 390 -12.49 17.34 -9.50
C PHE A 390 -12.63 18.81 -9.05
N GLY A 391 -11.59 19.62 -9.26
CA GLY A 391 -11.61 21.06 -9.11
C GLY A 391 -11.28 21.59 -7.71
N MET A 392 -10.88 20.73 -6.77
CA MET A 392 -10.46 21.16 -5.43
C MET A 392 -8.97 21.55 -5.37
N ILE A 393 -8.12 20.82 -6.07
CA ILE A 393 -6.69 21.13 -6.22
C ILE A 393 -6.49 21.80 -7.58
N PRO A 394 -5.74 22.92 -7.68
CA PRO A 394 -5.40 23.56 -8.96
C PRO A 394 -4.72 22.58 -9.93
N TRP A 395 -5.03 22.70 -11.22
CA TRP A 395 -4.47 21.81 -12.24
C TRP A 395 -2.95 21.82 -12.28
N GLU A 396 -2.31 22.96 -12.09
CA GLU A 396 -0.85 23.10 -12.07
C GLU A 396 -0.17 22.16 -11.04
N LYS A 397 -0.81 21.97 -9.88
CA LYS A 397 -0.33 21.05 -8.85
C LYS A 397 -0.63 19.59 -9.23
N ASN A 398 -1.86 19.29 -9.64
CA ASN A 398 -2.25 17.95 -10.08
C ASN A 398 -1.44 17.49 -11.31
N ARG A 399 -1.12 18.41 -12.25
CA ARG A 399 -0.28 18.12 -13.42
C ARG A 399 1.11 17.67 -13.00
N GLN A 400 1.76 18.37 -12.06
CA GLN A 400 3.07 17.98 -11.55
C GLN A 400 3.03 16.62 -10.86
N TRP A 401 1.98 16.38 -10.07
CA TRP A 401 1.78 15.08 -9.40
C TRP A 401 1.57 13.93 -10.40
N ALA A 402 0.73 14.12 -11.39
CA ALA A 402 0.52 13.13 -12.45
C ALA A 402 1.79 12.89 -13.27
N ASP A 403 2.55 13.96 -13.59
CA ASP A 403 3.78 13.88 -14.37
C ASP A 403 4.88 13.08 -13.65
N VAL A 404 5.11 13.32 -12.35
CA VAL A 404 6.11 12.56 -11.60
C VAL A 404 5.73 11.09 -11.45
N LEU A 405 4.44 10.76 -11.30
CA LEU A 405 3.99 9.36 -11.29
C LEU A 405 4.29 8.66 -12.62
N ALA A 406 3.96 9.30 -13.74
CA ALA A 406 4.24 8.74 -15.06
C ALA A 406 5.75 8.61 -15.31
N LYS A 407 6.55 9.63 -14.96
CA LYS A 407 8.01 9.64 -15.15
C LYS A 407 8.76 8.68 -14.23
N SER A 408 8.25 8.41 -13.04
CA SER A 408 8.86 7.41 -12.15
C SER A 408 8.59 5.96 -12.58
N GLY A 409 7.78 5.74 -13.62
CA GLY A 409 7.40 4.42 -14.11
C GLY A 409 6.44 3.67 -13.15
N THR A 410 5.85 4.39 -12.20
CA THR A 410 4.89 3.79 -11.25
C THR A 410 3.47 3.75 -11.84
N PRO A 411 2.58 2.90 -11.35
CA PRO A 411 1.17 2.92 -11.70
C PRO A 411 0.56 4.32 -11.55
N LEU A 412 -0.27 4.72 -12.52
CA LEU A 412 -0.97 5.99 -12.51
C LEU A 412 -2.48 5.79 -12.61
N PHE A 413 -3.20 6.09 -11.56
CA PHE A 413 -4.65 6.17 -11.58
C PHE A 413 -5.13 7.62 -11.42
N VAL A 414 -6.16 7.97 -12.17
CA VAL A 414 -6.84 9.26 -12.01
C VAL A 414 -8.23 9.04 -11.41
N SER A 415 -8.61 9.91 -10.49
CA SER A 415 -9.99 10.02 -10.00
C SER A 415 -10.55 11.34 -10.53
N ALA A 416 -11.00 11.32 -11.78
CA ALA A 416 -11.29 12.52 -12.53
C ALA A 416 -12.78 12.66 -12.82
N LYS A 417 -13.34 13.83 -12.44
CA LYS A 417 -14.72 14.18 -12.78
C LYS A 417 -14.78 14.75 -14.21
N PRO A 418 -15.58 14.19 -15.13
CA PRO A 418 -15.72 14.71 -16.47
C PRO A 418 -16.11 16.19 -16.50
N GLY A 419 -15.47 16.98 -17.38
CA GLY A 419 -15.79 18.40 -17.60
C GLY A 419 -15.13 19.39 -16.63
N VAL A 420 -14.26 18.91 -15.75
CA VAL A 420 -13.49 19.81 -14.84
C VAL A 420 -12.31 20.44 -15.57
N LEU A 421 -11.59 19.66 -16.38
CA LEU A 421 -10.46 20.16 -17.16
C LEU A 421 -10.93 20.92 -18.41
N ASN A 422 -10.25 22.02 -18.71
CA ASN A 422 -10.39 22.70 -20.01
C ASN A 422 -9.67 21.90 -21.12
N PRO A 423 -9.81 22.25 -22.42
CA PRO A 423 -9.22 21.48 -23.51
C PRO A 423 -7.69 21.37 -23.47
N GLU A 424 -6.98 22.40 -23.00
CA GLU A 424 -5.50 22.42 -22.91
C GLU A 424 -5.04 21.49 -21.75
N GLU A 425 -5.67 21.61 -20.59
CA GLU A 425 -5.41 20.76 -19.42
C GLU A 425 -5.74 19.29 -19.72
N PHE A 426 -6.81 19.03 -20.48
CA PHE A 426 -7.15 17.67 -20.93
C PHE A 426 -6.09 17.09 -21.84
N GLU A 427 -5.54 17.89 -22.78
CA GLU A 427 -4.45 17.44 -23.66
C GLU A 427 -3.17 17.17 -22.87
N GLU A 428 -2.81 18.01 -21.90
CA GLU A 428 -1.68 17.77 -21.01
C GLU A 428 -1.84 16.44 -20.26
N LEU A 429 -3.02 16.19 -19.68
CA LEU A 429 -3.30 14.91 -19.00
C LEU A 429 -3.26 13.73 -19.97
N HIS A 430 -3.79 13.89 -21.18
CA HIS A 430 -3.71 12.86 -22.23
C HIS A 430 -2.25 12.45 -22.49
N GLN A 431 -1.33 13.40 -22.68
CA GLN A 431 0.09 13.12 -22.90
C GLN A 431 0.73 12.39 -21.70
N ILE A 432 0.35 12.75 -20.48
CA ILE A 432 0.79 12.08 -19.25
C ILE A 432 0.28 10.63 -19.22
N MET A 433 -1.00 10.41 -19.57
CA MET A 433 -1.58 9.06 -19.62
C MET A 433 -0.98 8.18 -20.70
N LEU A 434 -0.60 8.75 -21.87
CA LEU A 434 0.16 8.01 -22.88
C LEU A 434 1.48 7.51 -22.32
N ARG A 435 2.25 8.36 -21.65
CA ARG A 435 3.50 7.99 -20.96
C ARG A 435 3.26 6.90 -19.90
N ALA A 436 2.25 7.05 -19.07
CA ALA A 436 1.91 6.05 -18.06
C ALA A 436 1.52 4.69 -18.66
N SER A 437 0.97 4.66 -19.87
CA SER A 437 0.61 3.42 -20.58
C SER A 437 1.82 2.61 -21.04
N GLU A 438 3.00 3.21 -21.11
CA GLU A 438 4.26 2.60 -21.57
C GLU A 438 5.19 2.26 -20.40
N GLN A 439 5.22 3.10 -19.35
CA GLN A 439 6.08 2.96 -18.15
C GLN A 439 7.57 2.75 -18.52
N GLU A 440 8.06 3.49 -19.50
CA GLU A 440 9.46 3.38 -20.00
C GLU A 440 10.43 4.30 -19.25
N GLU A 441 9.96 5.37 -18.61
CA GLU A 441 10.76 6.32 -17.83
C GLU A 441 10.86 5.87 -16.37
N HIS A 442 12.02 6.11 -15.72
CA HIS A 442 12.31 5.68 -14.34
C HIS A 442 13.04 6.77 -13.56
N PHE A 443 12.46 7.98 -13.54
CA PHE A 443 12.99 9.09 -12.76
C PHE A 443 13.02 8.76 -11.27
N VAL A 444 14.13 9.12 -10.62
CA VAL A 444 14.36 8.93 -9.19
C VAL A 444 14.59 10.27 -8.50
N PRO A 445 14.28 10.38 -7.18
CA PRO A 445 14.48 11.61 -6.44
C PRO A 445 15.99 11.84 -6.17
N LEU A 446 16.55 12.93 -6.68
CA LEU A 446 17.99 13.23 -6.59
C LEU A 446 18.35 13.95 -5.28
N ASP A 447 17.41 14.67 -4.68
CA ASP A 447 17.56 15.45 -3.43
C ASP A 447 16.89 14.81 -2.21
N TRP A 448 16.51 13.53 -2.30
CA TRP A 448 15.79 12.80 -1.23
C TRP A 448 16.55 12.67 0.11
N GLU A 449 17.84 12.97 0.11
CA GLU A 449 18.61 13.01 1.33
C GLU A 449 18.49 14.35 2.04
N GLU A 450 18.05 15.39 1.38
CA GLU A 450 18.09 16.78 1.83
C GLU A 450 16.71 17.27 2.27
N ILE A 451 15.64 16.78 1.61
CA ILE A 451 14.28 17.24 1.83
C ILE A 451 13.30 16.05 1.90
N ASP A 452 12.22 16.21 2.68
CA ASP A 452 11.18 15.20 2.91
C ASP A 452 10.19 15.05 1.74
N CYS A 453 10.08 16.04 0.86
CA CYS A 453 9.35 15.97 -0.41
C CYS A 453 10.31 16.40 -1.52
N PRO A 454 11.05 15.47 -2.14
CA PRO A 454 12.05 15.77 -3.14
C PRO A 454 11.51 16.56 -4.32
N GLU A 455 12.21 17.65 -4.64
CA GLU A 455 11.84 18.56 -5.75
C GLU A 455 12.55 18.20 -7.05
N VAL A 456 13.79 17.68 -6.96
CA VAL A 456 14.63 17.37 -8.11
C VAL A 456 14.57 15.88 -8.41
N TRP A 457 14.07 15.56 -9.60
CA TRP A 457 13.97 14.19 -10.10
C TRP A 457 14.74 14.03 -11.38
N GLY A 458 15.29 12.83 -11.63
CA GLY A 458 16.08 12.64 -12.84
C GLY A 458 16.31 11.19 -13.21
N GLU A 459 16.65 11.02 -14.50
CA GLU A 459 17.03 9.75 -15.11
C GLU A 459 18.05 10.00 -16.22
N ASN A 460 19.13 9.20 -16.30
CA ASN A 460 20.13 9.23 -17.40
C ASN A 460 20.72 10.63 -17.72
N GLY A 461 20.81 11.53 -16.73
CA GLY A 461 21.31 12.90 -16.89
C GLY A 461 20.25 13.93 -17.30
N GLU A 462 19.03 13.52 -17.57
CA GLU A 462 17.87 14.40 -17.63
C GLU A 462 17.38 14.70 -16.22
N THR A 463 17.02 15.95 -15.94
CA THR A 463 16.49 16.38 -14.64
C THR A 463 15.28 17.27 -14.82
N ILE A 464 14.34 17.14 -13.88
CA ILE A 464 13.17 18.01 -13.75
C ILE A 464 13.06 18.49 -12.32
N THR A 465 12.60 19.72 -12.13
CA THR A 465 12.32 20.29 -10.82
C THR A 465 10.84 20.55 -10.70
N TYR A 466 10.22 20.03 -9.64
CA TYR A 466 8.82 20.25 -9.30
C TYR A 466 8.70 21.28 -8.20
N ASP A 467 7.63 22.06 -8.21
CA ASP A 467 7.27 23.03 -7.18
C ASP A 467 6.16 22.46 -6.29
N TRP A 468 6.57 21.78 -5.23
CA TRP A 468 5.64 21.13 -4.31
C TRP A 468 5.07 22.07 -3.24
N PHE A 469 5.79 23.15 -2.90
CA PHE A 469 5.42 24.04 -1.81
C PHE A 469 4.68 25.27 -2.34
N ASP A 470 3.68 25.71 -1.61
CA ASP A 470 3.06 26.99 -1.85
C ASP A 470 3.91 28.12 -1.28
N ASN A 471 3.86 29.31 -1.89
CA ASN A 471 4.63 30.48 -1.44
C ASN A 471 4.27 30.91 0.00
N GLU A 472 3.08 30.56 0.46
CA GLU A 472 2.60 30.83 1.82
C GLU A 472 3.05 29.77 2.83
N GLY A 473 3.68 28.69 2.35
CA GLY A 473 4.13 27.58 3.15
C GLY A 473 3.00 26.64 3.60
N PRO A 474 3.33 25.56 4.36
CA PRO A 474 2.35 24.59 4.81
C PRO A 474 1.37 25.22 5.80
N THR A 475 0.09 24.89 5.67
CA THR A 475 -0.95 25.34 6.59
C THR A 475 -1.11 24.39 7.76
N MET A 476 -1.35 24.90 8.98
CA MET A 476 -1.67 24.06 10.13
C MET A 476 -2.98 23.28 9.96
N ASP A 477 -3.88 23.81 9.14
CA ASP A 477 -5.20 23.21 8.89
C ASP A 477 -5.08 21.83 8.24
N ALA A 478 -4.13 21.63 7.32
CA ALA A 478 -3.86 20.32 6.71
C ALA A 478 -3.45 19.26 7.73
N THR A 479 -2.74 19.64 8.79
CA THR A 479 -2.34 18.75 9.87
C THR A 479 -3.54 18.40 10.77
N VAL A 480 -4.40 19.36 11.04
CA VAL A 480 -5.63 19.14 11.84
C VAL A 480 -6.61 18.25 11.08
N GLU A 481 -6.81 18.48 9.79
CA GLU A 481 -7.68 17.64 8.96
C GLU A 481 -7.16 16.19 8.85
N TYR A 482 -5.85 15.99 8.81
CA TYR A 482 -5.26 14.66 8.81
C TYR A 482 -5.68 13.83 10.04
N TYR A 483 -5.64 14.42 11.23
CA TYR A 483 -6.06 13.75 12.46
C TYR A 483 -7.57 13.74 12.68
N ASN A 484 -8.30 14.65 12.07
CA ASN A 484 -9.75 14.82 12.21
C ASN A 484 -10.52 14.57 10.91
N ALA A 485 -9.94 13.83 9.96
CA ALA A 485 -10.55 13.60 8.63
C ALA A 485 -11.96 13.00 8.66
N LYS A 486 -12.39 12.45 9.79
CA LYS A 486 -13.78 12.03 10.05
C LYS A 486 -14.71 13.16 10.52
N VAL A 487 -14.19 14.37 10.79
CA VAL A 487 -14.97 15.46 11.42
C VAL A 487 -15.29 16.58 10.45
N VAL A 488 -14.60 16.68 9.32
CA VAL A 488 -14.74 17.79 8.37
C VAL A 488 -15.08 17.29 6.96
N VAL A 489 -16.09 16.44 6.85
CA VAL A 489 -16.79 16.26 5.58
C VAL A 489 -18.19 16.84 5.77
N PRO A 490 -18.55 17.96 5.13
CA PRO A 490 -19.92 18.44 5.13
C PRO A 490 -20.82 17.49 4.33
#